data_dce204e9a6b8b8b5823b1fd103ab4a8c
#
_entry.id   dce204e9a6b8b8b5823b1fd103ab4a8c
#
_cell.length_a   1.000
_cell.length_b   1.000
_cell.length_c   1.000
_cell.angle_alpha   90.00
_cell.angle_beta   90.00
_cell.angle_gamma   90.00
#
_symmetry.space_group_name_H-M   'P 1'
#
loop_
_entity.id
_entity.type
_entity.pdbx_description
1 polymer ?
#
loop_
_entity_poly.entity_id
_entity_poly.type
_entity_poly.pdbx_seq_one_letter_code
_entity_poly.pdbx_strand_id
1 'polypeptide(L)'
;IWLIVHHMAGTESIALGGSVRIDAFSNFFSIVIVVATLSIVLATRTWADTLERSIEFYALLLTAAASMSILTQASDLITIFIAIETTSISQFILVAIVKDDKGAEAGLKYLLTGAVAAAVLLYGFVFLFGVSGVVSLDQILNFAESAPEEYRLVLLLSLMFIVAGLGYKMA
;
A
#
# COMPACT_ATOMS: atom_id res chain seq x y z
N ILE A 1 -1.77 -5.94 -19.75
CA ILE A 1 -2.76 -7.03 -19.96
C ILE A 1 -2.06 -8.28 -20.51
N TRP A 2 -1.26 -8.22 -21.58
CA TRP A 2 -0.56 -9.37 -22.15
C TRP A 2 0.39 -10.06 -21.12
N LEU A 3 1.18 -9.30 -20.36
CA LEU A 3 2.05 -9.80 -19.30
C LEU A 3 1.25 -10.49 -18.18
N ILE A 4 0.09 -9.93 -17.79
CA ILE A 4 -0.78 -10.49 -16.76
C ILE A 4 -1.37 -11.84 -17.23
N VAL A 5 -1.86 -11.90 -18.48
CA VAL A 5 -2.42 -13.13 -19.06
C VAL A 5 -1.35 -14.21 -19.26
N HIS A 6 -0.14 -13.84 -19.59
CA HIS A 6 0.96 -14.80 -19.80
C HIS A 6 1.50 -15.36 -18.49
N HIS A 7 1.46 -14.57 -17.40
CA HIS A 7 1.88 -15.01 -16.06
C HIS A 7 0.80 -15.80 -15.30
N MET A 8 -0.47 -15.75 -15.70
CA MET A 8 -1.51 -16.67 -15.18
C MET A 8 -1.21 -18.14 -15.51
N ALA A 9 -0.24 -18.42 -16.37
CA ALA A 9 0.20 -19.76 -16.74
C ALA A 9 1.18 -20.42 -15.74
N GLY A 10 1.35 -19.90 -14.53
CA GLY A 10 1.96 -20.66 -13.42
C GLY A 10 3.47 -20.49 -13.22
N THR A 11 4.12 -19.48 -13.78
CA THR A 11 5.53 -19.18 -13.46
C THR A 11 5.62 -18.07 -12.42
N GLU A 12 5.99 -18.43 -11.20
CA GLU A 12 6.41 -17.43 -10.20
C GLU A 12 7.65 -16.69 -10.70
N SER A 13 7.64 -15.38 -10.65
CA SER A 13 8.81 -14.58 -10.96
C SER A 13 9.12 -13.64 -9.79
N ILE A 14 10.39 -13.59 -9.44
CA ILE A 14 10.92 -12.73 -8.38
C ILE A 14 11.68 -11.59 -9.04
N ALA A 15 11.36 -10.36 -8.66
CA ALA A 15 11.97 -9.15 -9.19
C ALA A 15 12.52 -8.27 -8.05
N LEU A 16 13.31 -7.27 -8.42
CA LEU A 16 13.86 -6.26 -7.51
C LEU A 16 14.58 -6.87 -6.29
N GLY A 17 15.43 -7.88 -6.53
CA GLY A 17 16.23 -8.48 -5.46
C GLY A 17 15.42 -9.27 -4.43
N GLY A 18 14.20 -9.72 -4.75
CA GLY A 18 13.32 -10.45 -3.84
C GLY A 18 12.19 -9.62 -3.23
N SER A 19 12.18 -8.31 -3.47
CA SER A 19 11.17 -7.42 -2.88
C SER A 19 9.78 -7.55 -3.52
N VAL A 20 9.71 -8.05 -4.75
CA VAL A 20 8.48 -8.20 -5.52
C VAL A 20 8.34 -9.64 -5.99
N ARG A 21 7.23 -10.28 -5.65
CA ARG A 21 6.85 -11.63 -6.09
C ARG A 21 5.61 -11.53 -6.97
N ILE A 22 5.74 -11.99 -8.21
CA ILE A 22 4.64 -12.03 -9.17
C ILE A 22 4.15 -13.48 -9.24
N ASP A 23 2.96 -13.73 -8.72
CA ASP A 23 2.31 -15.04 -8.66
C ASP A 23 0.84 -14.95 -9.08
N ALA A 24 0.11 -16.05 -9.03
CA ALA A 24 -1.31 -16.09 -9.39
C ALA A 24 -2.18 -15.20 -8.49
N PHE A 25 -1.84 -15.11 -7.20
CA PHE A 25 -2.54 -14.27 -6.23
C PHE A 25 -2.37 -12.77 -6.56
N SER A 26 -1.13 -12.33 -6.72
CA SER A 26 -0.82 -10.93 -7.04
C SER A 26 -1.40 -10.50 -8.40
N ASN A 27 -1.37 -11.40 -9.39
CA ASN A 27 -1.97 -11.16 -10.70
C ASN A 27 -3.49 -11.01 -10.63
N PHE A 28 -4.17 -11.87 -9.86
CA PHE A 28 -5.61 -11.76 -9.66
C PHE A 28 -6.00 -10.40 -9.06
N PHE A 29 -5.35 -10.00 -7.96
CA PHE A 29 -5.64 -8.71 -7.33
C PHE A 29 -5.25 -7.52 -8.20
N SER A 30 -4.17 -7.59 -8.95
CA SER A 30 -3.78 -6.55 -9.92
C SER A 30 -4.86 -6.36 -11.00
N ILE A 31 -5.46 -7.45 -11.49
CA ILE A 31 -6.59 -7.36 -12.45
C ILE A 31 -7.79 -6.66 -11.80
N VAL A 32 -8.15 -7.04 -10.57
CA VAL A 32 -9.25 -6.41 -9.84
C VAL A 32 -9.00 -4.91 -9.66
N ILE A 33 -7.79 -4.50 -9.28
CA ILE A 33 -7.41 -3.09 -9.13
C ILE A 33 -7.52 -2.35 -10.47
N VAL A 34 -7.02 -2.93 -11.56
CA VAL A 34 -7.10 -2.32 -12.90
C VAL A 34 -8.56 -2.15 -13.35
N VAL A 35 -9.41 -3.17 -13.18
CA VAL A 35 -10.83 -3.09 -13.52
C VAL A 35 -11.55 -2.04 -12.68
N ALA A 36 -11.29 -2.01 -11.36
CA ALA A 36 -11.86 -0.99 -10.48
C ALA A 36 -11.42 0.43 -10.88
N THR A 37 -10.13 0.61 -11.15
CA THR A 37 -9.59 1.90 -11.60
C THR A 37 -10.20 2.35 -12.91
N LEU A 38 -10.33 1.44 -13.89
CA LEU A 38 -10.99 1.73 -15.16
C LEU A 38 -12.45 2.15 -14.95
N SER A 39 -13.17 1.44 -14.08
CA SER A 39 -14.55 1.77 -13.74
C SER A 39 -14.67 3.16 -13.11
N ILE A 40 -13.74 3.53 -12.20
CA ILE A 40 -13.69 4.86 -11.60
C ILE A 40 -13.40 5.93 -12.67
N VAL A 41 -12.42 5.71 -13.55
CA VAL A 41 -12.08 6.63 -14.64
C VAL A 41 -13.30 6.90 -15.53
N LEU A 42 -14.02 5.85 -15.92
CA LEU A 42 -15.21 5.98 -16.75
C LEU A 42 -16.36 6.68 -16.02
N ALA A 43 -16.59 6.35 -14.75
CA ALA A 43 -17.66 6.95 -13.94
C ALA A 43 -17.41 8.43 -13.61
N THR A 44 -16.14 8.83 -13.46
CA THR A 44 -15.77 10.19 -13.06
C THR A 44 -15.51 11.12 -14.24
N ARG A 45 -15.56 10.63 -15.48
CA ARG A 45 -15.14 11.39 -16.67
C ARG A 45 -15.82 12.76 -16.78
N THR A 46 -17.16 12.81 -16.71
CA THR A 46 -17.91 14.06 -16.86
C THR A 46 -17.64 15.06 -15.74
N TRP A 47 -17.42 14.58 -14.53
CA TRP A 47 -17.04 15.42 -13.40
C TRP A 47 -15.58 15.88 -13.49
N ALA A 48 -14.66 14.99 -13.84
CA ALA A 48 -13.26 15.32 -13.97
C ALA A 48 -12.99 16.37 -15.07
N ASP A 49 -13.78 16.36 -16.15
CA ASP A 49 -13.69 17.39 -17.21
C ASP A 49 -14.09 18.79 -16.70
N THR A 50 -14.78 18.91 -15.57
CA THR A 50 -15.11 20.19 -14.91
C THR A 50 -13.99 20.71 -14.01
N LEU A 51 -13.00 19.88 -13.70
CA LEU A 51 -11.86 20.29 -12.89
C LEU A 51 -10.83 21.07 -13.72
N GLU A 52 -10.32 22.17 -13.18
CA GLU A 52 -9.21 22.90 -13.80
C GLU A 52 -7.94 22.05 -13.95
N ARG A 53 -7.86 20.93 -13.18
CA ARG A 53 -6.68 20.05 -13.07
C ARG A 53 -7.04 18.59 -13.30
N SER A 54 -7.82 18.32 -14.32
CA SER A 54 -8.24 16.94 -14.66
C SER A 54 -7.07 15.99 -14.90
N ILE A 55 -5.98 16.47 -15.47
CA ILE A 55 -4.76 15.66 -15.70
C ILE A 55 -4.13 15.23 -14.37
N GLU A 56 -4.05 16.14 -13.39
CA GLU A 56 -3.52 15.83 -12.05
C GLU A 56 -4.40 14.78 -11.34
N PHE A 57 -5.72 14.88 -11.48
CA PHE A 57 -6.66 13.91 -10.94
C PHE A 57 -6.39 12.49 -11.46
N TYR A 58 -6.29 12.33 -12.79
CA TYR A 58 -6.02 11.03 -13.37
C TYR A 58 -4.61 10.51 -13.04
N ALA A 59 -3.60 11.39 -13.02
CA ALA A 59 -2.24 11.01 -12.64
C ALA A 59 -2.19 10.45 -11.21
N LEU A 60 -2.85 11.11 -10.25
CA LEU A 60 -2.92 10.65 -8.87
C LEU A 60 -3.70 9.34 -8.72
N LEU A 61 -4.81 9.20 -9.44
CA LEU A 61 -5.61 7.97 -9.47
C LEU A 61 -4.79 6.79 -10.00
N LEU A 62 -4.07 6.99 -11.10
CA LEU A 62 -3.21 5.95 -11.68
C LEU A 62 -2.01 5.63 -10.79
N THR A 63 -1.43 6.63 -10.11
CA THR A 63 -0.35 6.42 -9.14
C THR A 63 -0.84 5.58 -7.96
N ALA A 64 -2.03 5.87 -7.42
CA ALA A 64 -2.63 5.06 -6.37
C ALA A 64 -2.87 3.61 -6.84
N ALA A 65 -3.42 3.42 -8.03
CA ALA A 65 -3.65 2.09 -8.59
C ALA A 65 -2.36 1.29 -8.82
N ALA A 66 -1.31 1.95 -9.33
CA ALA A 66 0.01 1.33 -9.49
C ALA A 66 0.60 0.90 -8.15
N SER A 67 0.52 1.77 -7.13
CA SER A 67 1.00 1.46 -5.78
C SER A 67 0.23 0.32 -5.12
N MET A 68 -1.10 0.28 -5.28
CA MET A 68 -1.91 -0.86 -4.82
C MET A 68 -1.52 -2.17 -5.53
N SER A 69 -1.22 -2.12 -6.83
CA SER A 69 -0.72 -3.30 -7.57
C SER A 69 0.66 -3.75 -7.08
N ILE A 70 1.56 -2.82 -6.74
CA ILE A 70 2.85 -3.15 -6.13
C ILE A 70 2.63 -3.78 -4.74
N LEU A 71 1.68 -3.26 -3.95
CA LEU A 71 1.36 -3.81 -2.64
C LEU A 71 0.96 -5.29 -2.70
N THR A 72 0.20 -5.70 -3.70
CA THR A 72 -0.20 -7.11 -3.87
C THR A 72 0.95 -8.05 -4.21
N GLN A 73 2.08 -7.50 -4.65
CA GLN A 73 3.29 -8.22 -5.05
C GLN A 73 4.42 -8.09 -4.03
N ALA A 74 4.23 -7.27 -2.99
CA ALA A 74 5.27 -6.95 -2.03
C ALA A 74 5.63 -8.16 -1.16
N SER A 75 6.94 -8.44 -1.03
CA SER A 75 7.48 -9.57 -0.26
C SER A 75 8.33 -9.12 0.93
N ASP A 76 8.45 -7.81 1.17
CA ASP A 76 9.22 -7.25 2.27
C ASP A 76 8.53 -6.03 2.91
N LEU A 77 8.92 -5.72 4.16
CA LEU A 77 8.35 -4.64 4.96
C LEU A 77 8.52 -3.26 4.31
N ILE A 78 9.63 -3.02 3.62
CA ILE A 78 9.94 -1.71 3.02
C ILE A 78 9.04 -1.47 1.83
N THR A 79 8.92 -2.45 0.95
CA THR A 79 8.04 -2.38 -0.24
C THR A 79 6.58 -2.23 0.16
N ILE A 80 6.11 -2.97 1.19
CA ILE A 80 4.76 -2.81 1.75
C ILE A 80 4.55 -1.38 2.24
N PHE A 81 5.49 -0.84 3.05
CA PHE A 81 5.35 0.50 3.59
C PHE A 81 5.29 1.56 2.49
N ILE A 82 6.22 1.52 1.53
CA ILE A 82 6.27 2.48 0.41
C ILE A 82 4.99 2.42 -0.42
N ALA A 83 4.49 1.23 -0.72
CA ALA A 83 3.26 1.07 -1.51
C ALA A 83 2.03 1.64 -0.79
N ILE A 84 1.88 1.35 0.52
CA ILE A 84 0.80 1.89 1.34
C ILE A 84 0.89 3.42 1.43
N GLU A 85 2.07 3.98 1.66
CA GLU A 85 2.24 5.43 1.80
C GLU A 85 2.02 6.16 0.48
N THR A 86 2.50 5.64 -0.64
CA THR A 86 2.27 6.24 -1.96
C THR A 86 0.79 6.27 -2.30
N THR A 87 0.04 5.19 -1.98
CA THR A 87 -1.41 5.17 -2.12
C THR A 87 -2.06 6.23 -1.25
N SER A 88 -1.67 6.34 0.03
CA SER A 88 -2.21 7.30 1.00
C SER A 88 -1.96 8.75 0.58
N ILE A 89 -0.74 9.07 0.16
CA ILE A 89 -0.38 10.42 -0.30
C ILE A 89 -1.22 10.82 -1.52
N SER A 90 -1.39 9.90 -2.47
CA SER A 90 -2.26 10.14 -3.63
C SER A 90 -3.70 10.45 -3.21
N GLN A 91 -4.23 9.72 -2.23
CA GLN A 91 -5.59 9.94 -1.69
C GLN A 91 -5.71 11.27 -0.96
N PHE A 92 -4.72 11.68 -0.15
CA PHE A 92 -4.75 12.97 0.55
C PHE A 92 -4.84 14.14 -0.42
N ILE A 93 -4.07 14.07 -1.52
CA ILE A 93 -4.09 15.10 -2.57
C ILE A 93 -5.41 15.06 -3.34
N LEU A 94 -5.94 13.86 -3.64
CA LEU A 94 -7.23 13.71 -4.32
C LEU A 94 -8.39 14.31 -3.51
N VAL A 95 -8.39 14.17 -2.18
CA VAL A 95 -9.40 14.81 -1.30
C VAL A 95 -9.36 16.34 -1.41
N ALA A 96 -8.19 16.93 -1.60
CA ALA A 96 -7.98 18.37 -1.73
C ALA A 96 -8.00 18.87 -3.20
N ILE A 97 -8.34 18.04 -4.18
CA ILE A 97 -8.15 18.33 -5.61
C ILE A 97 -8.94 19.56 -6.10
N VAL A 98 -10.10 19.82 -5.50
CA VAL A 98 -10.97 20.95 -5.87
C VAL A 98 -10.37 22.29 -5.41
N LYS A 99 -9.48 22.28 -4.39
CA LYS A 99 -8.79 23.46 -3.85
C LYS A 99 -9.70 24.57 -3.29
N ASP A 100 -10.91 24.24 -2.88
CA ASP A 100 -11.73 25.10 -2.06
C ASP A 100 -11.33 24.98 -0.57
N ASP A 101 -11.83 25.89 0.27
CA ASP A 101 -11.51 25.91 1.71
C ASP A 101 -11.89 24.58 2.39
N LYS A 102 -13.00 23.98 2.00
CA LYS A 102 -13.46 22.69 2.55
C LYS A 102 -12.57 21.52 2.12
N GLY A 103 -12.18 21.48 0.85
CA GLY A 103 -11.25 20.49 0.33
C GLY A 103 -9.86 20.60 0.95
N ALA A 104 -9.35 21.82 1.11
CA ALA A 104 -8.08 22.07 1.77
C ALA A 104 -8.11 21.63 3.25
N GLU A 105 -9.18 21.97 3.99
CA GLU A 105 -9.36 21.53 5.38
C GLU A 105 -9.47 19.98 5.48
N ALA A 106 -10.28 19.37 4.61
CA ALA A 106 -10.45 17.92 4.59
C ALA A 106 -9.15 17.20 4.26
N GLY A 107 -8.42 17.65 3.23
CA GLY A 107 -7.12 17.09 2.85
C GLY A 107 -6.08 17.20 3.95
N LEU A 108 -6.02 18.35 4.65
CA LEU A 108 -5.11 18.55 5.78
C LEU A 108 -5.44 17.62 6.96
N LYS A 109 -6.72 17.51 7.33
CA LYS A 109 -7.17 16.58 8.39
C LYS A 109 -6.80 15.14 8.05
N TYR A 110 -7.04 14.73 6.80
CA TYR A 110 -6.73 13.37 6.34
C TYR A 110 -5.22 13.11 6.33
N LEU A 111 -4.42 14.08 5.87
CA LEU A 111 -2.95 14.01 5.92
C LEU A 111 -2.42 13.86 7.35
N LEU A 112 -2.88 14.71 8.28
CA LEU A 112 -2.39 14.68 9.67
C LEU A 112 -2.72 13.37 10.38
N THR A 113 -3.96 12.92 10.28
CA THR A 113 -4.37 11.64 10.89
C THR A 113 -3.71 10.44 10.21
N GLY A 114 -3.56 10.48 8.89
CA GLY A 114 -2.86 9.47 8.11
C GLY A 114 -1.36 9.38 8.44
N ALA A 115 -0.71 10.53 8.67
CA ALA A 115 0.70 10.57 9.07
C ALA A 115 0.93 9.94 10.46
N VAL A 116 0.02 10.16 11.41
CA VAL A 116 0.09 9.49 12.72
C VAL A 116 -0.05 7.98 12.57
N ALA A 117 -1.01 7.51 11.76
CA ALA A 117 -1.19 6.09 11.51
C ALA A 117 0.03 5.47 10.80
N ALA A 118 0.63 6.20 9.86
CA ALA A 118 1.86 5.79 9.19
C ALA A 118 3.04 5.64 10.17
N ALA A 119 3.19 6.59 11.10
CA ALA A 119 4.21 6.50 12.14
C ALA A 119 4.00 5.26 13.04
N VAL A 120 2.76 4.99 13.45
CA VAL A 120 2.42 3.81 14.24
C VAL A 120 2.76 2.52 13.48
N LEU A 121 2.39 2.41 12.20
CA LEU A 121 2.71 1.27 11.36
C LEU A 121 4.23 1.08 11.22
N LEU A 122 4.95 2.17 10.97
CA LEU A 122 6.40 2.15 10.80
C LEU A 122 7.09 1.70 12.10
N TYR A 123 6.62 2.15 13.28
CA TYR A 123 7.15 1.65 14.55
C TYR A 123 6.97 0.13 14.69
N GLY A 124 5.82 -0.41 14.26
CA GLY A 124 5.62 -1.86 14.23
C GLY A 124 6.66 -2.58 13.36
N PHE A 125 6.93 -2.06 12.16
CA PHE A 125 7.95 -2.62 11.27
C PHE A 125 9.37 -2.48 11.83
N VAL A 126 9.69 -1.35 12.47
CA VAL A 126 11.00 -1.12 13.11
C VAL A 126 11.23 -2.09 14.27
N PHE A 127 10.25 -2.34 15.12
CA PHE A 127 10.38 -3.33 16.19
C PHE A 127 10.55 -4.74 15.63
N LEU A 128 9.79 -5.09 14.60
CA LEU A 128 9.90 -6.39 13.95
C LEU A 128 11.28 -6.60 13.31
N PHE A 129 11.77 -5.59 12.58
CA PHE A 129 13.12 -5.59 12.02
C PHE A 129 14.19 -5.62 13.11
N GLY A 130 14.01 -4.86 14.21
CA GLY A 130 14.98 -4.76 15.30
C GLY A 130 15.29 -6.09 15.98
N VAL A 131 14.30 -7.00 16.07
CA VAL A 131 14.49 -8.33 16.67
C VAL A 131 14.86 -9.40 15.65
N SER A 132 14.35 -9.30 14.41
CA SER A 132 14.61 -10.29 13.36
C SER A 132 15.87 -10.04 12.55
N GLY A 133 16.28 -8.76 12.42
CA GLY A 133 17.41 -8.34 11.59
C GLY A 133 17.15 -8.44 10.08
N VAL A 134 15.92 -8.76 9.66
CA VAL A 134 15.57 -9.01 8.26
C VAL A 134 14.29 -8.26 7.87
N VAL A 135 14.14 -7.95 6.58
CA VAL A 135 12.96 -7.24 6.04
C VAL A 135 12.02 -8.16 5.26
N SER A 136 12.51 -9.31 4.76
CA SER A 136 11.72 -10.27 3.99
C SER A 136 10.67 -10.95 4.87
N LEU A 137 9.42 -11.00 4.40
CA LEU A 137 8.31 -11.62 5.14
C LEU A 137 8.54 -13.10 5.42
N ASP A 138 9.09 -13.86 4.46
CA ASP A 138 9.38 -15.28 4.64
C ASP A 138 10.45 -15.52 5.73
N GLN A 139 11.48 -14.66 5.78
CA GLN A 139 12.52 -14.76 6.79
C GLN A 139 12.01 -14.33 8.18
N ILE A 140 11.15 -13.33 8.23
CA ILE A 140 10.50 -12.87 9.47
C ILE A 140 9.60 -13.99 10.03
N LEU A 141 8.85 -14.67 9.18
CA LEU A 141 8.00 -15.80 9.59
C LEU A 141 8.83 -16.92 10.20
N ASN A 142 9.92 -17.33 9.53
CA ASN A 142 10.83 -18.35 10.03
C ASN A 142 11.47 -17.95 11.38
N PHE A 143 11.83 -16.68 11.53
CA PHE A 143 12.32 -16.15 12.80
C PHE A 143 11.26 -16.22 13.89
N ALA A 144 10.03 -15.80 13.60
CA ALA A 144 8.94 -15.76 14.58
C ALA A 144 8.58 -17.16 15.12
N GLU A 145 8.66 -18.20 14.27
CA GLU A 145 8.41 -19.59 14.66
C GLU A 145 9.48 -20.14 15.62
N SER A 146 10.72 -19.68 15.51
CA SER A 146 11.86 -20.16 16.32
C SER A 146 12.35 -19.13 17.34
N ALA A 147 11.67 -18.01 17.50
CA ALA A 147 12.12 -16.89 18.32
C ALA A 147 12.23 -17.29 19.81
N PRO A 148 13.34 -16.93 20.49
CA PRO A 148 13.45 -17.06 21.94
C PRO A 148 12.35 -16.34 22.69
N GLU A 149 11.97 -16.87 23.87
CA GLU A 149 10.91 -16.30 24.73
C GLU A 149 11.17 -14.81 25.07
N GLU A 150 12.41 -14.38 25.15
CA GLU A 150 12.78 -12.99 25.43
C GLU A 150 12.28 -11.99 24.38
N TYR A 151 12.12 -12.40 23.10
CA TYR A 151 11.62 -11.55 22.01
C TYR A 151 10.10 -11.57 21.88
N ARG A 152 9.40 -12.46 22.57
CA ARG A 152 7.95 -12.66 22.42
C ARG A 152 7.15 -11.38 22.71
N LEU A 153 7.54 -10.64 23.74
CA LEU A 153 6.87 -9.38 24.08
C LEU A 153 7.05 -8.33 22.97
N VAL A 154 8.25 -8.23 22.40
CA VAL A 154 8.54 -7.26 21.35
C VAL A 154 7.80 -7.63 20.04
N LEU A 155 7.72 -8.94 19.73
CA LEU A 155 6.95 -9.43 18.57
C LEU A 155 5.46 -9.13 18.73
N LEU A 156 4.88 -9.34 19.92
CA LEU A 156 3.49 -8.99 20.19
C LEU A 156 3.25 -7.48 20.09
N LEU A 157 4.16 -6.67 20.62
CA LEU A 157 4.08 -5.22 20.56
C LEU A 157 4.16 -4.74 19.10
N SER A 158 5.09 -5.29 18.30
CA SER A 158 5.20 -4.97 16.87
C SER A 158 3.92 -5.30 16.12
N LEU A 159 3.34 -6.47 16.37
CA LEU A 159 2.08 -6.88 15.77
C LEU A 159 0.93 -5.93 16.14
N MET A 160 0.84 -5.50 17.41
CA MET A 160 -0.17 -4.53 17.84
C MET A 160 -0.04 -3.20 17.10
N PHE A 161 1.17 -2.68 16.93
CA PHE A 161 1.41 -1.45 16.16
C PHE A 161 1.06 -1.62 14.68
N ILE A 162 1.43 -2.76 14.07
CA ILE A 162 1.10 -3.06 12.66
C ILE A 162 -0.43 -3.12 12.49
N VAL A 163 -1.12 -3.87 13.34
CA VAL A 163 -2.59 -4.00 13.29
C VAL A 163 -3.27 -2.66 13.51
N ALA A 164 -2.80 -1.84 14.45
CA ALA A 164 -3.36 -0.51 14.70
C ALA A 164 -3.16 0.43 13.49
N GLY A 165 -1.95 0.47 12.92
CA GLY A 165 -1.63 1.30 11.76
C GLY A 165 -2.39 0.89 10.50
N LEU A 166 -2.46 -0.41 10.21
CA LEU A 166 -3.24 -0.94 9.08
C LEU A 166 -4.74 -0.78 9.33
N GLY A 167 -5.22 -1.04 10.53
CA GLY A 167 -6.63 -0.88 10.90
C GLY A 167 -7.15 0.53 10.64
N TYR A 168 -6.36 1.56 10.98
CA TYR A 168 -6.70 2.94 10.63
C TYR A 168 -6.81 3.15 9.11
N LYS A 169 -5.92 2.55 8.32
CA LYS A 169 -5.93 2.71 6.85
C LYS A 169 -7.08 1.95 6.16
N MET A 170 -7.66 0.96 6.83
CA MET A 170 -8.79 0.19 6.32
C MET A 170 -10.15 0.73 6.80
N ALA A 171 -10.18 1.50 7.88
CA ALA A 171 -11.40 2.07 8.46
C ALA A 171 -11.78 3.42 7.83
#